data_b6afc9cc141599de4b4039b910207da3
#
_entry.id   b6afc9cc141599de4b4039b910207da3
#
_cell.length_a   1.000
_cell.length_b   1.000
_cell.length_c   1.000
_cell.angle_alpha   90.00
_cell.angle_beta   90.00
_cell.angle_gamma   90.00
#
_symmetry.space_group_name_H-M   'P 1'
#
loop_
_entity.id
_entity.type
_entity.pdbx_description
1 polymer ?
#
loop_
_entity_poly.entity_id
_entity_poly.type
_entity_poly.pdbx_seq_one_letter_code
_entity_poly.pdbx_strand_id
1 'polypeptide(L)'
;VLSPNLMLYAGNPATYLHGGTSDIARDVMAPVLLQWAQIQAAKKRGLSWYDFGGVALHVKKKGWEGITRFKTGFSPATSVTTYPGCYDIVLDEKKYWLYDRLRLLQAGLSMMKKIFRS
;
A
#
# COMPACT_ATOMS: atom_id res chain seq x y z
N VAL A 1 6.34 -9.86 18.36
CA VAL A 1 6.63 -8.81 17.35
C VAL A 1 5.41 -7.94 17.20
N LEU A 2 5.54 -6.62 17.46
CA LEU A 2 4.40 -5.69 17.41
C LEU A 2 4.18 -5.12 16.00
N SER A 3 5.25 -4.90 15.24
CA SER A 3 5.17 -4.34 13.89
C SER A 3 6.34 -4.81 13.05
N PRO A 4 6.19 -5.83 12.19
CA PRO A 4 7.16 -6.18 11.19
C PRO A 4 6.98 -5.32 9.95
N ASN A 5 8.07 -5.08 9.20
CA ASN A 5 7.99 -4.53 7.86
C ASN A 5 9.11 -5.04 6.96
N LEU A 6 8.92 -4.83 5.66
CA LEU A 6 9.87 -5.16 4.61
C LEU A 6 10.30 -3.87 3.90
N MET A 7 11.62 -3.64 3.90
CA MET A 7 12.26 -2.52 3.22
C MET A 7 13.08 -3.00 2.04
N LEU A 8 13.03 -2.26 0.95
CA LEU A 8 13.89 -2.44 -0.20
C LEU A 8 14.89 -1.28 -0.28
N TYR A 9 16.16 -1.62 -0.39
CA TYR A 9 17.25 -0.69 -0.62
C TYR A 9 17.85 -0.97 -1.99
N ALA A 10 17.27 -0.36 -3.03
CA ALA A 10 17.72 -0.51 -4.40
C ALA A 10 17.94 0.88 -5.02
N GLY A 11 19.18 1.18 -5.39
CA GLY A 11 19.56 2.53 -5.84
C GLY A 11 19.51 3.55 -4.71
N ASN A 12 19.00 4.75 -5.00
CA ASN A 12 18.97 5.88 -4.06
C ASN A 12 17.80 5.84 -3.05
N PRO A 13 16.56 5.42 -3.39
CA PRO A 13 15.48 5.38 -2.42
C PRO A 13 15.59 4.20 -1.45
N ALA A 14 15.15 4.42 -0.21
CA ALA A 14 14.69 3.35 0.67
C ALA A 14 13.19 3.22 0.49
N THR A 15 12.71 2.07 0.06
CA THR A 15 11.29 1.85 -0.22
C THR A 15 10.65 0.94 0.82
N TYR A 16 9.59 1.42 1.46
CA TYR A 16 8.73 0.63 2.33
C TYR A 16 7.76 -0.20 1.50
N LEU A 17 8.00 -1.51 1.37
CA LEU A 17 7.20 -2.40 0.55
C LEU A 17 5.95 -2.89 1.27
N HIS A 18 6.12 -3.46 2.44
CA HIS A 18 5.03 -4.07 3.21
C HIS A 18 5.25 -3.89 4.70
N GLY A 19 4.17 -3.81 5.45
CA GLY A 19 4.20 -3.84 6.90
C GLY A 19 2.91 -4.38 7.49
N GLY A 20 3.03 -4.83 8.71
CA GLY A 20 1.92 -5.29 9.52
C GLY A 20 1.96 -4.66 10.90
N THR A 21 0.84 -4.73 11.60
CA THR A 21 0.71 -4.27 12.98
C THR A 21 -0.08 -5.31 13.74
N SER A 22 0.43 -5.71 14.89
CA SER A 22 -0.30 -6.54 15.84
C SER A 22 -1.44 -5.75 16.46
N ASP A 23 -2.53 -6.43 16.78
CA ASP A 23 -3.62 -5.85 17.56
C ASP A 23 -3.27 -5.69 19.05
N ILE A 24 -2.16 -6.30 19.48
CA ILE A 24 -1.67 -6.22 20.86
C ILE A 24 -0.90 -4.90 21.03
N ALA A 25 -1.18 -4.18 22.12
CA ALA A 25 -0.50 -2.95 22.51
C ALA A 25 -0.44 -1.88 21.39
N ARG A 26 -1.58 -1.57 20.78
CA ARG A 26 -1.71 -0.55 19.72
C ARG A 26 -1.37 0.86 20.20
N ASP A 27 -1.56 1.11 21.49
CA ASP A 27 -1.26 2.36 22.18
C ASP A 27 0.22 2.75 22.11
N VAL A 28 1.14 1.78 22.04
CA VAL A 28 2.58 2.05 21.93
C VAL A 28 3.01 2.55 20.54
N MET A 29 2.10 2.60 19.56
CA MET A 29 2.33 3.13 18.21
C MET A 29 3.60 2.55 17.54
N ALA A 30 3.86 1.26 17.75
CA ALA A 30 5.07 0.57 17.26
C ALA A 30 5.37 0.80 15.75
N PRO A 31 4.40 0.88 14.83
CA PRO A 31 4.67 1.19 13.43
C PRO A 31 5.31 2.56 13.22
N VAL A 32 4.95 3.56 14.02
CA VAL A 32 5.51 4.91 13.91
C VAL A 32 6.98 4.92 14.30
N LEU A 33 7.31 4.30 15.44
CA LEU A 33 8.69 4.18 15.91
C LEU A 33 9.55 3.41 14.90
N LEU A 34 9.03 2.31 14.36
CA LEU A 34 9.74 1.49 13.38
C LEU A 34 10.05 2.28 12.10
N GLN A 35 9.07 3.00 11.54
CA GLN A 35 9.27 3.84 10.36
C GLN A 35 10.30 4.93 10.63
N TRP A 36 10.22 5.58 11.78
CA TRP A 36 11.20 6.60 12.16
C TRP A 36 12.63 6.04 12.24
N ALA A 37 12.81 4.89 12.88
CA ALA A 37 14.11 4.22 12.95
C ALA A 37 14.67 3.88 11.56
N GLN A 38 13.80 3.47 10.63
CA GLN A 38 14.19 3.15 9.25
C GLN A 38 14.54 4.39 8.42
N ILE A 39 13.82 5.50 8.60
CA ILE A 39 14.17 6.79 7.99
C ILE A 39 15.57 7.21 8.47
N GLN A 40 15.84 7.10 9.75
CA GLN A 40 17.18 7.42 10.30
C GLN A 40 18.26 6.48 9.75
N ALA A 41 17.95 5.18 9.61
CA ALA A 41 18.88 4.23 9.01
C ALA A 41 19.14 4.51 7.51
N ALA A 42 18.12 4.88 6.76
CA ALA A 42 18.23 5.29 5.36
C ALA A 42 19.12 6.55 5.22
N LYS A 43 18.90 7.55 6.08
CA LYS A 43 19.71 8.77 6.12
C LYS A 43 21.18 8.46 6.44
N LYS A 44 21.46 7.61 7.42
CA LYS A 44 22.83 7.19 7.77
C LYS A 44 23.53 6.45 6.63
N ARG A 45 22.78 5.80 5.74
CA ARG A 45 23.29 5.14 4.53
C ARG A 45 23.49 6.10 3.35
N GLY A 46 23.21 7.40 3.53
CA GLY A 46 23.34 8.40 2.48
C GLY A 46 22.22 8.39 1.43
N LEU A 47 21.07 7.72 1.72
CA LEU A 47 19.94 7.70 0.81
C LEU A 47 19.18 9.02 0.87
N SER A 48 18.80 9.58 -0.28
CA SER A 48 18.17 10.89 -0.40
C SER A 48 16.65 10.84 -0.28
N TRP A 49 16.04 9.68 -0.50
CA TRP A 49 14.58 9.51 -0.55
C TRP A 49 14.13 8.35 0.32
N TYR A 50 12.99 8.55 0.97
CA TYR A 50 12.26 7.48 1.66
C TYR A 50 10.87 7.39 1.06
N ASP A 51 10.60 6.29 0.34
CA ASP A 51 9.34 6.04 -0.35
C ASP A 51 8.42 5.19 0.53
N PHE A 52 7.30 5.77 0.96
CA PHE A 52 6.26 5.09 1.73
C PHE A 52 5.36 4.18 0.88
N GLY A 53 5.57 4.14 -0.44
CA GLY A 53 4.68 3.44 -1.38
C GLY A 53 3.32 4.12 -1.53
N GLY A 54 2.39 3.47 -2.18
CA GLY A 54 1.11 4.05 -2.56
C GLY A 54 0.24 4.53 -1.40
N VAL A 55 -0.52 5.59 -1.67
CA VAL A 55 -1.60 6.15 -0.83
C VAL A 55 -2.88 6.30 -1.66
N ALA A 56 -4.04 6.35 -1.02
CA ALA A 56 -5.32 6.54 -1.69
C ALA A 56 -5.84 7.96 -1.38
N LEU A 57 -5.56 8.92 -2.27
CA LEU A 57 -6.00 10.31 -2.07
C LEU A 57 -7.41 10.56 -2.61
N HIS A 58 -7.76 9.99 -3.76
CA HIS A 58 -8.99 10.30 -4.48
C HIS A 58 -10.00 9.15 -4.52
N VAL A 59 -9.61 7.98 -4.05
CA VAL A 59 -10.46 6.79 -4.04
C VAL A 59 -10.87 6.49 -2.61
N LYS A 60 -12.19 6.54 -2.33
CA LYS A 60 -12.75 6.06 -1.05
C LYS A 60 -12.66 4.53 -1.00
N LYS A 61 -11.45 4.02 -0.80
CA LYS A 61 -11.23 2.59 -0.61
C LYS A 61 -11.32 2.29 0.87
N LYS A 62 -12.38 1.59 1.27
CA LYS A 62 -12.63 1.21 2.67
C LYS A 62 -11.36 0.60 3.29
N GLY A 63 -10.93 1.15 4.43
CA GLY A 63 -9.76 0.69 5.17
C GLY A 63 -8.42 1.33 4.73
N TRP A 64 -8.41 2.19 3.70
CA TRP A 64 -7.19 2.87 3.26
C TRP A 64 -7.01 4.27 3.88
N GLU A 65 -8.06 4.84 4.47
CA GLU A 65 -7.98 6.16 5.10
C GLU A 65 -6.92 6.19 6.21
N GLY A 66 -6.91 5.17 7.08
CA GLY A 66 -5.92 5.04 8.15
C GLY A 66 -4.50 4.90 7.62
N ILE A 67 -4.30 4.09 6.58
CA ILE A 67 -3.00 3.87 5.94
C ILE A 67 -2.51 5.16 5.27
N THR A 68 -3.38 5.85 4.55
CA THR A 68 -3.06 7.12 3.90
C THR A 68 -2.66 8.17 4.94
N ARG A 69 -3.48 8.35 5.99
CA ARG A 69 -3.19 9.27 7.10
C ARG A 69 -1.86 8.95 7.78
N PHE A 70 -1.59 7.67 8.04
CA PHE A 70 -0.34 7.22 8.62
C PHE A 70 0.86 7.63 7.77
N LYS A 71 0.85 7.33 6.47
CA LYS A 71 1.95 7.62 5.56
C LYS A 71 2.18 9.11 5.35
N THR A 72 1.11 9.86 5.08
CA THR A 72 1.19 11.32 4.86
C THR A 72 1.53 12.10 6.11
N GLY A 73 1.29 11.55 7.30
CA GLY A 73 1.63 12.16 8.58
C GLY A 73 3.13 12.35 8.83
N PHE A 74 3.99 11.55 8.18
CA PHE A 74 5.44 11.69 8.32
C PHE A 74 6.01 12.91 7.61
N SER A 75 5.37 13.38 6.53
CA SER A 75 5.78 14.57 5.81
C SER A 75 4.57 15.29 5.20
N PRO A 76 3.80 16.02 6.00
CA PRO A 76 2.57 16.66 5.57
C PRO A 76 2.79 17.72 4.49
N ALA A 77 4.00 18.28 4.39
CA ALA A 77 4.36 19.27 3.37
C ALA A 77 4.79 18.63 2.03
N THR A 78 5.00 17.32 1.98
CA THR A 78 5.42 16.64 0.75
C THR A 78 4.21 16.34 -0.13
N SER A 79 4.27 16.79 -1.39
CA SER A 79 3.26 16.43 -2.39
C SER A 79 3.36 14.96 -2.75
N VAL A 80 2.19 14.32 -2.93
CA VAL A 80 2.12 12.94 -3.41
C VAL A 80 2.31 12.92 -4.92
N THR A 81 3.25 12.12 -5.40
CA THR A 81 3.46 11.91 -6.83
C THR A 81 2.37 11.02 -7.39
N THR A 82 1.68 11.47 -8.43
CA THR A 82 0.69 10.68 -9.15
C THR A 82 1.33 10.09 -10.39
N TYR A 83 1.28 8.77 -10.51
CA TYR A 83 1.72 8.07 -11.71
C TYR A 83 0.53 7.74 -12.61
N PRO A 84 0.73 7.62 -13.95
CA PRO A 84 -0.27 7.05 -14.82
C PRO A 84 -0.68 5.66 -14.28
N GLY A 85 -1.95 5.32 -14.39
CA GLY A 85 -2.45 4.01 -13.98
C GLY A 85 -1.86 2.88 -14.83
N CYS A 86 -2.18 1.64 -14.46
CA CYS A 86 -1.90 0.49 -15.30
C CYS A 86 -2.87 0.48 -16.49
N TYR A 87 -2.36 0.15 -17.67
CA TYR A 87 -3.13 0.00 -18.90
C TYR A 87 -3.00 -1.44 -19.39
N ASP A 88 -4.12 -2.01 -19.80
CA ASP A 88 -4.11 -3.32 -20.43
C ASP A 88 -3.83 -3.16 -21.92
N ILE A 89 -2.85 -3.89 -22.45
CA ILE A 89 -2.60 -4.00 -23.88
C ILE A 89 -3.40 -5.19 -24.41
N VAL A 90 -4.50 -4.90 -25.10
CA VAL A 90 -5.40 -5.93 -25.60
C VAL A 90 -4.86 -6.48 -26.92
N LEU A 91 -4.37 -7.74 -26.90
CA LEU A 91 -3.86 -8.42 -28.10
C LEU A 91 -4.96 -9.18 -28.85
N ASP A 92 -6.02 -9.61 -28.16
CA ASP A 92 -7.17 -10.32 -28.71
C ASP A 92 -8.43 -9.84 -28.00
N GLU A 93 -9.24 -9.04 -28.68
CA GLU A 93 -10.42 -8.43 -28.08
C GLU A 93 -11.46 -9.45 -27.60
N LYS A 94 -11.63 -10.58 -28.31
CA LYS A 94 -12.60 -11.61 -27.95
C LYS A 94 -12.19 -12.33 -26.65
N LYS A 95 -10.92 -12.71 -26.55
CA LYS A 95 -10.38 -13.33 -25.34
C LYS A 95 -10.34 -12.37 -24.17
N TYR A 96 -10.00 -11.12 -24.40
CA TYR A 96 -10.01 -10.08 -23.37
C TYR A 96 -11.43 -9.83 -22.85
N TRP A 97 -12.43 -9.73 -23.72
CA TRP A 97 -13.83 -9.61 -23.33
C TRP A 97 -14.27 -10.80 -22.47
N LEU A 98 -13.95 -12.04 -22.88
CA LEU A 98 -14.29 -13.24 -22.11
C LEU A 98 -13.60 -13.22 -20.72
N TYR A 99 -12.33 -12.88 -20.68
CA TYR A 99 -11.58 -12.73 -19.43
C TYR A 99 -12.23 -11.71 -18.49
N ASP A 100 -12.59 -10.54 -19.00
CA ASP A 100 -13.20 -9.48 -18.18
C ASP A 100 -14.57 -9.92 -17.62
N ARG A 101 -15.38 -10.61 -18.40
CA ARG A 101 -16.66 -11.20 -17.94
C ARG A 101 -16.47 -12.24 -16.86
N LEU A 102 -15.52 -13.14 -17.02
CA LEU A 102 -15.20 -14.15 -16.00
C LEU A 102 -14.69 -13.52 -14.71
N ARG A 103 -13.87 -12.49 -14.81
CA ARG A 103 -13.37 -11.72 -13.66
C ARG A 103 -14.51 -11.06 -12.88
N LEU A 104 -15.46 -10.45 -13.56
CA LEU A 104 -16.63 -9.83 -12.94
C LEU A 104 -17.53 -10.87 -12.25
N LEU A 105 -17.74 -12.04 -12.86
CA LEU A 105 -18.50 -13.14 -12.25
C LEU A 105 -17.80 -13.66 -10.98
N GLN A 106 -16.48 -13.84 -11.00
CA GLN A 106 -15.72 -14.26 -9.82
C GLN A 106 -15.79 -13.23 -8.69
N ALA A 107 -15.72 -11.93 -9.00
CA ALA A 107 -15.87 -10.86 -8.03
C ALA A 107 -17.27 -10.87 -7.38
N GLY A 108 -18.33 -11.06 -8.18
CA GLY A 108 -19.70 -11.20 -7.70
C GLY A 108 -19.88 -12.39 -6.78
N LEU A 109 -19.37 -13.57 -7.17
CA LEU A 109 -19.43 -14.78 -6.37
C LEU A 109 -18.66 -14.65 -5.04
N SER A 110 -17.53 -13.95 -5.05
CA SER A 110 -16.75 -13.72 -3.83
C SER A 110 -17.47 -12.78 -2.86
N MET A 111 -18.17 -11.78 -3.35
CA MET A 111 -19.03 -10.90 -2.54
C MET A 111 -20.20 -11.68 -1.92
N MET A 112 -20.88 -12.53 -2.69
CA MET A 112 -21.97 -13.36 -2.17
C MET A 112 -21.50 -14.32 -1.09
N LYS A 113 -20.36 -15.00 -1.28
CA LYS A 113 -19.78 -15.87 -0.22
C LYS A 113 -19.45 -15.10 1.07
N LYS A 114 -19.12 -13.81 0.97
CA LYS A 114 -18.83 -12.97 2.14
C LYS A 114 -20.09 -12.58 2.90
N ILE A 115 -21.21 -12.39 2.20
CA ILE A 115 -22.53 -12.09 2.78
C ILE A 115 -23.09 -13.31 3.51
N PHE A 116 -22.95 -14.51 2.94
CA PHE A 116 -23.45 -15.76 3.55
C PHE A 116 -22.56 -16.32 4.67
N ARG A 117 -21.41 -15.72 4.93
CA ARG A 117 -20.47 -16.11 6.00
C ARG A 117 -20.51 -15.18 7.23
N SER A 118 -21.27 -14.14 7.17
CA SER A 118 -21.56 -13.17 8.24
C SER A 118 -22.86 -13.56 8.94
#